data_b7bb57a57bd8fe0f81ab917c42f6316b
#
_entry.id   b7bb57a57bd8fe0f81ab917c42f6316b
#
_cell.length_a   1.000
_cell.length_b   1.000
_cell.length_c   1.000
_cell.angle_alpha   90.00
_cell.angle_beta   90.00
_cell.angle_gamma   90.00
#
_symmetry.space_group_name_H-M   'P 1'
#
loop_
_entity.id
_entity.type
_entity.pdbx_description
1 polymer ?
#
loop_
_entity_poly.entity_id
_entity_poly.type
_entity_poly.pdbx_seq_one_letter_code
_entity_poly.pdbx_strand_id
1 'polypeptide(L)'
;MAISRRAFLASTAALLASRRARAATVTDATGRALPVPKKVARVFPAGPPAAILLYTLAPDLLLGWPRANRPEECAYLLPDVCTRAEVGRITGRGNTANLESVIALKPDLILDVGSTSATFVSLAERVQQQTNIPYALLDGRFDAVAETYRKLGELTGRQADAEKLARYAEDTIKNTVGRVAATAPASRPRVYYARGPRGLVTGLGGSINVETIEALAQNVAGENQGGLANVSIEQVLLWNPDVIITIDQDFAASVRGDPGWASVKAVRDGRVHLSPKMPFGWVDFPPSVNRLIGLRWLAKILYPDKVSEDIRAQTREFYAMFYHRTPSDAQIDNVLAGRD
;
A
#
# COMPACT_ATOMS: atom_id res chain seq x y z
N MET A 1 -15.69 71.24 -14.37
CA MET A 1 -15.68 69.86 -14.84
C MET A 1 -15.70 68.94 -13.63
N ALA A 2 -16.86 68.34 -13.32
CA ALA A 2 -17.01 67.48 -12.15
C ALA A 2 -16.83 66.04 -12.57
N ILE A 3 -15.77 65.38 -12.14
CA ILE A 3 -15.52 63.96 -12.39
C ILE A 3 -16.40 63.12 -11.43
N SER A 4 -17.32 62.37 -12.03
CA SER A 4 -18.34 61.60 -11.34
C SER A 4 -17.74 60.50 -10.46
N ARG A 5 -18.12 60.50 -9.16
CA ARG A 5 -17.78 59.46 -8.14
C ARG A 5 -18.23 58.06 -8.48
N ARG A 6 -19.01 57.86 -9.56
CA ARG A 6 -19.49 56.51 -9.98
C ARG A 6 -18.50 55.73 -10.83
N ALA A 7 -17.47 56.37 -11.39
CA ALA A 7 -16.46 55.68 -12.21
C ALA A 7 -15.37 54.99 -11.40
N PHE A 8 -15.18 55.35 -10.10
CA PHE A 8 -14.13 54.81 -9.26
C PHE A 8 -14.49 53.48 -8.54
N LEU A 9 -15.77 53.18 -8.43
CA LEU A 9 -16.24 51.97 -7.77
C LEU A 9 -16.36 50.74 -8.72
N ALA A 10 -16.34 50.94 -10.01
CA ALA A 10 -16.41 49.88 -11.00
C ALA A 10 -15.03 49.24 -11.30
N SER A 11 -13.92 49.96 -11.07
CA SER A 11 -12.59 49.45 -11.37
C SER A 11 -11.94 48.59 -10.26
N THR A 12 -12.46 48.68 -9.02
CA THR A 12 -11.97 47.87 -7.90
C THR A 12 -12.62 46.49 -7.79
N ALA A 13 -13.80 46.32 -8.35
CA ALA A 13 -14.49 45.01 -8.37
C ALA A 13 -13.92 44.05 -9.43
N ALA A 14 -13.32 44.58 -10.52
CA ALA A 14 -12.76 43.78 -11.61
C ALA A 14 -11.35 43.19 -11.26
N LEU A 15 -10.64 43.73 -10.27
CA LEU A 15 -9.30 43.28 -9.89
C LEU A 15 -9.30 42.16 -8.84
N LEU A 16 -10.45 41.86 -8.19
CA LEU A 16 -10.58 40.77 -7.23
C LEU A 16 -11.07 39.45 -7.87
N ALA A 17 -11.49 39.46 -9.12
CA ALA A 17 -11.98 38.27 -9.83
C ALA A 17 -10.88 37.48 -10.57
N SER A 18 -9.62 37.95 -10.60
CA SER A 18 -8.59 37.40 -11.50
C SER A 18 -7.51 36.51 -10.83
N ARG A 19 -7.74 36.01 -9.61
CA ARG A 19 -6.81 35.06 -8.95
C ARG A 19 -7.42 33.72 -8.53
N ARG A 20 -8.48 33.26 -9.18
CA ARG A 20 -8.74 31.84 -9.18
C ARG A 20 -7.84 31.21 -10.25
N ALA A 21 -6.61 30.80 -9.84
CA ALA A 21 -5.81 29.89 -10.63
C ALA A 21 -6.75 28.74 -11.07
N ARG A 22 -6.97 28.60 -12.40
CA ARG A 22 -7.82 27.54 -12.93
C ARG A 22 -7.29 26.22 -12.37
N ALA A 23 -8.04 25.64 -11.43
CA ALA A 23 -7.78 24.29 -10.95
C ALA A 23 -7.83 23.35 -12.16
N ALA A 24 -6.85 22.46 -12.28
CA ALA A 24 -6.96 21.37 -13.24
C ALA A 24 -8.02 20.39 -12.68
N THR A 25 -8.93 19.93 -13.53
CA THR A 25 -9.86 18.88 -13.14
C THR A 25 -9.19 17.55 -13.42
N VAL A 26 -8.88 16.79 -12.37
CA VAL A 26 -8.33 15.42 -12.46
C VAL A 26 -9.41 14.47 -11.95
N THR A 27 -9.55 13.32 -12.59
CA THR A 27 -10.51 12.29 -12.17
C THR A 27 -9.81 11.26 -11.29
N ASP A 28 -10.35 10.98 -10.11
CA ASP A 28 -9.84 9.90 -9.25
C ASP A 28 -10.27 8.49 -9.73
N ALA A 29 -9.89 7.44 -9.01
CA ALA A 29 -10.21 6.06 -9.38
C ALA A 29 -11.71 5.72 -9.31
N THR A 30 -12.53 6.59 -8.72
CA THR A 30 -14.00 6.42 -8.62
C THR A 30 -14.78 7.22 -9.66
N GLY A 31 -14.08 7.94 -10.55
CA GLY A 31 -14.67 8.81 -11.57
C GLY A 31 -15.06 10.19 -11.05
N ARG A 32 -14.77 10.53 -9.78
CA ARG A 32 -15.05 11.87 -9.25
C ARG A 32 -14.08 12.89 -9.80
N ALA A 33 -14.61 14.00 -10.30
CA ALA A 33 -13.83 15.14 -10.76
C ALA A 33 -13.36 15.97 -9.55
N LEU A 34 -12.05 16.15 -9.41
CA LEU A 34 -11.41 16.84 -8.29
C LEU A 34 -10.82 18.18 -8.75
N PRO A 35 -11.13 19.29 -8.08
CA PRO A 35 -10.52 20.60 -8.37
C PRO A 35 -9.12 20.69 -7.75
N VAL A 36 -8.14 20.03 -8.36
CA VAL A 36 -6.77 19.98 -7.84
C VAL A 36 -6.02 21.26 -8.23
N PRO A 37 -5.21 21.86 -7.34
CA PRO A 37 -4.34 23.01 -7.69
C PRO A 37 -3.40 22.66 -8.85
N LYS A 38 -3.06 23.61 -9.72
CA LYS A 38 -2.11 23.41 -10.82
C LYS A 38 -0.75 22.86 -10.35
N LYS A 39 -0.37 23.17 -9.14
CA LYS A 39 0.86 22.67 -8.48
C LYS A 39 0.46 22.13 -7.13
N VAL A 40 0.51 20.82 -6.98
CA VAL A 40 0.42 20.12 -5.69
C VAL A 40 1.81 20.11 -5.07
N ALA A 41 1.93 20.58 -3.84
CA ALA A 41 3.20 20.63 -3.10
C ALA A 41 3.09 19.98 -1.71
N ARG A 42 1.87 19.81 -1.18
CA ARG A 42 1.61 19.35 0.18
C ARG A 42 0.49 18.31 0.17
N VAL A 43 0.83 17.04 0.34
CA VAL A 43 -0.15 15.95 0.30
C VAL A 43 -0.27 15.31 1.68
N PHE A 44 -1.49 15.28 2.19
CA PHE A 44 -1.84 14.56 3.41
C PHE A 44 -2.21 13.12 3.06
N PRO A 45 -1.49 12.09 3.56
CA PRO A 45 -1.87 10.70 3.33
C PRO A 45 -3.01 10.31 4.29
N ALA A 46 -4.15 9.91 3.76
CA ALA A 46 -5.30 9.50 4.57
C ALA A 46 -5.04 8.23 5.39
N GLY A 47 -4.12 7.38 4.94
CA GLY A 47 -3.75 6.14 5.60
C GLY A 47 -2.39 5.60 5.17
N PRO A 48 -1.93 4.50 5.80
CA PRO A 48 -0.60 3.95 5.53
C PRO A 48 -0.35 3.54 4.07
N PRO A 49 -1.28 2.91 3.32
CA PRO A 49 -1.06 2.60 1.91
C PRO A 49 -0.81 3.85 1.05
N ALA A 50 -1.55 4.94 1.33
CA ALA A 50 -1.38 6.21 0.62
C ALA A 50 -0.02 6.87 0.91
N ALA A 51 0.44 6.82 2.18
CA ALA A 51 1.75 7.35 2.55
C ALA A 51 2.89 6.62 1.83
N ILE A 52 2.83 5.29 1.76
CA ILE A 52 3.84 4.47 1.08
C ILE A 52 3.82 4.75 -0.43
N LEU A 53 2.64 4.72 -1.06
CA LEU A 53 2.52 4.97 -2.49
C LEU A 53 3.05 6.38 -2.86
N LEU A 54 2.67 7.40 -2.09
CA LEU A 54 3.16 8.77 -2.31
C LEU A 54 4.67 8.88 -2.10
N TYR A 55 5.19 8.25 -1.03
CA TYR A 55 6.63 8.23 -0.75
C TYR A 55 7.43 7.65 -1.93
N THR A 56 6.94 6.60 -2.55
CA THR A 56 7.67 5.94 -3.66
C THR A 56 7.69 6.76 -4.94
N LEU A 57 6.73 7.65 -5.17
CA LEU A 57 6.70 8.50 -6.37
C LEU A 57 7.20 9.91 -6.12
N ALA A 58 6.79 10.52 -5.02
CA ALA A 58 7.02 11.94 -4.74
C ALA A 58 7.22 12.17 -3.23
N PRO A 59 8.35 11.70 -2.65
CA PRO A 59 8.62 11.80 -1.23
C PRO A 59 8.67 13.25 -0.73
N ASP A 60 9.02 14.18 -1.60
CA ASP A 60 9.04 15.61 -1.31
C ASP A 60 7.66 16.19 -0.98
N LEU A 61 6.59 15.63 -1.53
CA LEU A 61 5.21 16.10 -1.33
C LEU A 61 4.55 15.55 -0.06
N LEU A 62 5.08 14.49 0.56
CA LEU A 62 4.49 13.86 1.74
C LEU A 62 4.56 14.81 2.95
N LEU A 63 3.43 15.19 3.52
CA LEU A 63 3.39 16.08 4.70
C LEU A 63 3.93 15.44 5.97
N GLY A 64 3.70 14.17 6.14
CA GLY A 64 4.10 13.39 7.30
C GLY A 64 3.59 11.96 7.19
N TRP A 65 3.82 11.16 8.21
CA TRP A 65 3.46 9.76 8.23
C TRP A 65 2.19 9.51 9.06
N PRO A 66 1.37 8.53 8.74
CA PRO A 66 0.20 8.15 9.55
C PRO A 66 0.54 7.68 10.97
N ARG A 67 1.78 7.21 11.17
CA ARG A 67 2.45 6.95 12.44
C ARG A 67 3.92 7.30 12.31
N ALA A 68 4.60 7.58 13.40
CA ALA A 68 6.04 7.74 13.40
C ALA A 68 6.73 6.45 12.91
N ASN A 69 7.74 6.60 12.06
CA ASN A 69 8.58 5.48 11.66
C ASN A 69 9.55 5.13 12.80
N ARG A 70 9.85 3.85 12.93
CA ARG A 70 10.85 3.36 13.88
C ARG A 70 12.27 3.63 13.33
N PRO A 71 13.29 3.75 14.17
CA PRO A 71 14.68 3.94 13.72
C PRO A 71 15.15 2.87 12.72
N GLU A 72 14.75 1.61 12.90
CA GLU A 72 15.07 0.50 12.02
C GLU A 72 14.46 0.67 10.62
N GLU A 73 13.24 1.20 10.53
CA GLU A 73 12.58 1.51 9.26
C GLU A 73 13.30 2.67 8.53
N CYS A 74 13.82 3.65 9.27
CA CYS A 74 14.55 4.79 8.73
C CYS A 74 15.86 4.39 8.04
N ALA A 75 16.44 3.25 8.39
CA ALA A 75 17.64 2.75 7.70
C ALA A 75 17.40 2.46 6.21
N TYR A 76 16.15 2.27 5.80
CA TYR A 76 15.73 1.94 4.42
C TYR A 76 15.02 3.09 3.69
N LEU A 77 14.78 4.21 4.36
CA LEU A 77 14.06 5.36 3.81
C LEU A 77 14.97 6.58 3.69
N LEU A 78 14.55 7.59 2.92
CA LEU A 78 15.22 8.88 2.87
C LEU A 78 15.20 9.53 4.26
N PRO A 79 16.35 9.92 4.84
CA PRO A 79 16.43 10.35 6.24
C PRO A 79 15.54 11.54 6.58
N ASP A 80 15.52 12.55 5.71
CA ASP A 80 14.73 13.78 5.86
C ASP A 80 13.22 13.54 5.74
N VAL A 81 12.81 12.50 5.03
CA VAL A 81 11.41 12.11 4.88
C VAL A 81 10.99 11.13 5.98
N CYS A 82 11.86 10.18 6.36
CA CYS A 82 11.57 9.22 7.42
C CYS A 82 11.24 9.88 8.75
N THR A 83 11.92 10.96 9.08
CA THR A 83 11.78 11.70 10.35
C THR A 83 10.66 12.75 10.35
N ARG A 84 9.88 12.85 9.26
CA ARG A 84 8.69 13.72 9.24
C ARG A 84 7.71 13.35 10.32
N ALA A 85 7.00 14.38 10.82
CA ALA A 85 6.07 14.22 11.93
C ALA A 85 4.97 13.19 11.65
N GLU A 86 4.48 12.58 12.71
CA GLU A 86 3.22 11.82 12.68
C GLU A 86 2.05 12.80 12.50
N VAL A 87 1.22 12.53 11.49
CA VAL A 87 0.04 13.37 11.16
C VAL A 87 -1.28 12.64 11.40
N GLY A 88 -1.22 11.38 11.85
CA GLY A 88 -2.39 10.53 12.04
C GLY A 88 -2.97 10.01 10.72
N ARG A 89 -4.17 9.42 10.80
CA ARG A 89 -4.86 8.81 9.66
C ARG A 89 -6.36 9.00 9.71
N ILE A 90 -6.97 9.17 8.55
CA ILE A 90 -8.42 9.25 8.34
C ILE A 90 -8.99 7.86 8.04
N THR A 91 -8.21 7.00 7.38
CA THR A 91 -8.60 5.64 6.96
C THR A 91 -7.70 4.57 7.55
N GLY A 92 -8.18 3.32 7.57
CA GLY A 92 -7.50 2.19 8.20
C GLY A 92 -7.98 1.92 9.63
N ARG A 93 -7.28 1.03 10.35
CA ARG A 93 -7.66 0.68 11.72
C ARG A 93 -7.35 1.83 12.68
N GLY A 94 -8.38 2.32 13.37
CA GLY A 94 -8.27 3.40 14.33
C GLY A 94 -8.02 4.74 13.63
N ASN A 95 -9.08 5.46 13.35
CA ASN A 95 -9.00 6.85 12.90
C ASN A 95 -8.35 7.70 14.01
N THR A 96 -7.15 8.24 13.75
CA THR A 96 -6.39 9.04 14.72
C THR A 96 -6.22 10.49 14.29
N ALA A 97 -6.54 10.84 13.03
CA ALA A 97 -6.50 12.22 12.58
C ALA A 97 -7.79 12.95 12.93
N ASN A 98 -7.65 14.10 13.58
CA ASN A 98 -8.72 15.08 13.69
C ASN A 98 -8.72 15.98 12.44
N LEU A 99 -9.90 16.22 11.85
CA LEU A 99 -10.03 17.05 10.64
C LEU A 99 -9.54 18.49 10.85
N GLU A 100 -9.69 19.05 12.04
CA GLU A 100 -9.15 20.37 12.38
C GLU A 100 -7.61 20.38 12.27
N SER A 101 -6.95 19.33 12.76
CA SER A 101 -5.50 19.16 12.64
C SER A 101 -5.09 19.02 11.18
N VAL A 102 -5.87 18.29 10.36
CA VAL A 102 -5.62 18.17 8.91
C VAL A 102 -5.72 19.53 8.22
N ILE A 103 -6.76 20.32 8.52
CA ILE A 103 -6.94 21.67 7.97
C ILE A 103 -5.77 22.59 8.38
N ALA A 104 -5.31 22.51 9.65
CA ALA A 104 -4.21 23.31 10.16
C ALA A 104 -2.87 23.03 9.42
N LEU A 105 -2.68 21.81 8.92
CA LEU A 105 -1.54 21.42 8.10
C LEU A 105 -1.57 22.02 6.69
N LYS A 106 -2.70 22.58 6.25
CA LYS A 106 -2.90 23.24 4.95
C LYS A 106 -2.42 22.35 3.78
N PRO A 107 -2.91 21.12 3.62
CA PRO A 107 -2.57 20.31 2.45
C PRO A 107 -3.28 20.84 1.19
N ASP A 108 -2.64 20.65 0.05
CA ASP A 108 -3.22 20.90 -1.27
C ASP A 108 -4.15 19.77 -1.70
N LEU A 109 -3.92 18.57 -1.16
CA LEU A 109 -4.59 17.33 -1.51
C LEU A 109 -4.58 16.36 -0.32
N ILE A 110 -5.69 15.69 -0.08
CA ILE A 110 -5.75 14.47 0.73
C ILE A 110 -5.74 13.29 -0.24
N LEU A 111 -4.80 12.37 -0.03
CA LEU A 111 -4.64 11.15 -0.84
C LEU A 111 -5.05 9.93 -0.02
N ASP A 112 -5.97 9.14 -0.54
CA ASP A 112 -6.32 7.83 0.01
C ASP A 112 -6.10 6.72 -1.02
N VAL A 113 -5.70 5.54 -0.55
CA VAL A 113 -5.44 4.37 -1.39
C VAL A 113 -6.05 3.15 -0.71
N GLY A 114 -7.01 2.53 -1.35
CA GLY A 114 -7.68 1.37 -0.78
C GLY A 114 -8.92 0.95 -1.56
N SER A 115 -9.97 0.58 -0.84
CA SER A 115 -11.24 0.20 -1.45
C SER A 115 -11.94 1.41 -2.06
N THR A 116 -12.44 1.25 -3.28
CA THR A 116 -13.25 2.23 -4.01
C THR A 116 -14.75 1.99 -3.86
N SER A 117 -15.17 1.20 -2.86
CA SER A 117 -16.59 0.94 -2.57
C SER A 117 -17.33 2.20 -2.12
N ALA A 118 -18.67 2.16 -2.21
CA ALA A 118 -19.54 3.29 -1.88
C ALA A 118 -19.28 3.88 -0.48
N THR A 119 -18.90 3.06 0.50
CA THR A 119 -18.57 3.50 1.86
C THR A 119 -17.37 4.45 1.88
N PHE A 120 -16.31 4.12 1.14
CA PHE A 120 -15.10 4.95 1.07
C PHE A 120 -15.31 6.18 0.18
N VAL A 121 -16.10 6.06 -0.88
CA VAL A 121 -16.53 7.23 -1.69
C VAL A 121 -17.28 8.24 -0.83
N SER A 122 -18.28 7.79 -0.05
CA SER A 122 -19.05 8.65 0.85
C SER A 122 -18.17 9.29 1.94
N LEU A 123 -17.16 8.55 2.46
CA LEU A 123 -16.19 9.10 3.39
C LEU A 123 -15.38 10.23 2.74
N ALA A 124 -14.85 9.98 1.54
CA ALA A 124 -14.04 10.94 0.80
C ALA A 124 -14.81 12.24 0.49
N GLU A 125 -16.07 12.12 0.05
CA GLU A 125 -16.96 13.25 -0.21
C GLU A 125 -17.24 14.06 1.05
N ARG A 126 -17.56 13.40 2.15
CA ARG A 126 -17.82 14.05 3.45
C ARG A 126 -16.59 14.80 3.95
N VAL A 127 -15.40 14.18 3.92
CA VAL A 127 -14.16 14.84 4.36
C VAL A 127 -13.84 16.03 3.46
N GLN A 128 -13.96 15.89 2.13
CA GLN A 128 -13.77 16.99 1.19
C GLN A 128 -14.72 18.15 1.46
N GLN A 129 -16.01 17.89 1.71
CA GLN A 129 -17.00 18.91 2.05
C GLN A 129 -16.65 19.63 3.37
N GLN A 130 -16.26 18.88 4.40
CA GLN A 130 -15.95 19.44 5.72
C GLN A 130 -14.66 20.25 5.74
N THR A 131 -13.66 19.85 4.95
CA THR A 131 -12.33 20.48 4.96
C THR A 131 -12.13 21.49 3.84
N ASN A 132 -12.93 21.42 2.79
CA ASN A 132 -12.74 22.14 1.51
C ASN A 132 -11.38 21.83 0.85
N ILE A 133 -10.79 20.64 1.15
CA ILE A 133 -9.55 20.16 0.55
C ILE A 133 -9.90 19.04 -0.42
N PRO A 134 -9.38 19.03 -1.67
CA PRO A 134 -9.60 17.91 -2.59
C PRO A 134 -9.18 16.58 -1.96
N TYR A 135 -10.05 15.57 -2.07
CA TYR A 135 -9.80 14.22 -1.55
C TYR A 135 -9.79 13.22 -2.70
N ALA A 136 -8.61 12.73 -3.07
CA ALA A 136 -8.44 11.71 -4.10
C ALA A 136 -8.47 10.32 -3.49
N LEU A 137 -9.38 9.47 -3.98
CA LEU A 137 -9.45 8.06 -3.64
C LEU A 137 -8.91 7.24 -4.82
N LEU A 138 -7.80 6.54 -4.60
CA LEU A 138 -7.15 5.68 -5.58
C LEU A 138 -7.40 4.20 -5.26
N ASP A 139 -7.45 3.38 -6.31
CA ASP A 139 -7.67 1.94 -6.20
C ASP A 139 -6.46 1.24 -5.58
N GLY A 140 -6.65 0.61 -4.43
CA GLY A 140 -5.61 -0.12 -3.69
C GLY A 140 -5.46 -1.59 -4.08
N ARG A 141 -6.24 -2.12 -5.04
CA ARG A 141 -6.12 -3.50 -5.50
C ARG A 141 -4.77 -3.75 -6.13
N PHE A 142 -4.27 -4.98 -6.00
CA PHE A 142 -2.94 -5.33 -6.46
C PHE A 142 -2.83 -5.28 -8.00
N ASP A 143 -3.86 -5.67 -8.71
CA ASP A 143 -3.92 -5.61 -10.17
C ASP A 143 -4.04 -4.18 -10.73
N ALA A 144 -4.51 -3.24 -9.91
CA ALA A 144 -4.69 -1.84 -10.28
C ALA A 144 -3.43 -0.97 -10.04
N VAL A 145 -2.36 -1.51 -9.44
CA VAL A 145 -1.22 -0.72 -8.95
C VAL A 145 -0.57 0.14 -10.03
N ALA A 146 -0.50 -0.33 -11.27
CA ALA A 146 0.09 0.44 -12.38
C ALA A 146 -0.76 1.66 -12.73
N GLU A 147 -2.09 1.47 -12.86
CA GLU A 147 -3.01 2.58 -13.13
C GLU A 147 -3.07 3.55 -11.95
N THR A 148 -2.95 3.04 -10.73
CA THR A 148 -2.87 3.86 -9.51
C THR A 148 -1.65 4.77 -9.53
N TYR A 149 -0.48 4.30 -10.01
CA TYR A 149 0.68 5.16 -10.23
C TYR A 149 0.43 6.23 -11.30
N ARG A 150 -0.18 5.88 -12.43
CA ARG A 150 -0.50 6.85 -13.49
C ARG A 150 -1.42 7.95 -12.96
N LYS A 151 -2.45 7.58 -12.22
CA LYS A 151 -3.36 8.53 -11.56
C LYS A 151 -2.65 9.42 -10.53
N LEU A 152 -1.77 8.84 -9.71
CA LEU A 152 -0.96 9.62 -8.77
C LEU A 152 -0.02 10.59 -9.51
N GLY A 153 0.55 10.15 -10.64
CA GLY A 153 1.37 11.01 -11.51
C GLY A 153 0.59 12.20 -12.06
N GLU A 154 -0.65 12.01 -12.51
CA GLU A 154 -1.54 13.09 -12.96
C GLU A 154 -1.84 14.08 -11.82
N LEU A 155 -2.18 13.58 -10.62
CA LEU A 155 -2.50 14.37 -9.43
C LEU A 155 -1.33 15.21 -8.94
N THR A 156 -0.10 14.70 -9.07
CA THR A 156 1.11 15.30 -8.50
C THR A 156 2.01 16.00 -9.53
N GLY A 157 1.67 15.91 -10.83
CA GLY A 157 2.52 16.42 -11.90
C GLY A 157 3.81 15.60 -12.13
N ARG A 158 3.82 14.32 -11.74
CA ARG A 158 4.97 13.40 -11.81
C ARG A 158 4.76 12.27 -12.83
N GLN A 159 4.11 12.55 -13.96
CA GLN A 159 3.68 11.52 -14.94
C GLN A 159 4.84 10.66 -15.45
N ALA A 160 6.00 11.26 -15.75
CA ALA A 160 7.14 10.53 -16.29
C ALA A 160 7.71 9.49 -15.30
N ASP A 161 7.80 9.85 -14.03
CA ASP A 161 8.29 8.94 -12.98
C ASP A 161 7.22 7.91 -12.61
N ALA A 162 5.95 8.33 -12.58
CA ALA A 162 4.82 7.43 -12.36
C ALA A 162 4.76 6.34 -13.43
N GLU A 163 4.99 6.68 -14.71
CA GLU A 163 5.00 5.70 -15.80
C GLU A 163 6.13 4.67 -15.66
N LYS A 164 7.32 5.06 -15.15
CA LYS A 164 8.41 4.11 -14.86
C LYS A 164 7.99 3.09 -13.81
N LEU A 165 7.36 3.56 -12.71
CA LEU A 165 6.90 2.69 -11.63
C LEU A 165 5.70 1.83 -12.07
N ALA A 166 4.82 2.36 -12.90
CA ALA A 166 3.70 1.63 -13.48
C ALA A 166 4.18 0.47 -14.37
N ARG A 167 5.13 0.71 -15.27
CA ARG A 167 5.73 -0.35 -16.11
C ARG A 167 6.42 -1.41 -15.29
N TYR A 168 7.20 -1.02 -14.29
CA TYR A 168 7.81 -2.00 -13.39
C TYR A 168 6.75 -2.89 -12.71
N ALA A 169 5.63 -2.31 -12.28
CA ALA A 169 4.53 -3.06 -11.68
C ALA A 169 3.89 -4.03 -12.69
N GLU A 170 3.57 -3.57 -13.89
CA GLU A 170 3.01 -4.40 -14.97
C GLU A 170 3.94 -5.57 -15.31
N ASP A 171 5.22 -5.29 -15.53
CA ASP A 171 6.22 -6.30 -15.87
C ASP A 171 6.41 -7.30 -14.72
N THR A 172 6.45 -6.83 -13.48
CA THR A 172 6.57 -7.69 -12.30
C THR A 172 5.38 -8.64 -12.20
N ILE A 173 4.17 -8.13 -12.27
CA ILE A 173 2.95 -8.94 -12.16
C ILE A 173 2.87 -9.93 -13.33
N LYS A 174 2.98 -9.44 -14.56
CA LYS A 174 2.90 -10.25 -15.78
C LYS A 174 3.93 -11.38 -15.78
N ASN A 175 5.19 -11.05 -15.52
CA ASN A 175 6.26 -12.03 -15.60
C ASN A 175 6.19 -13.05 -14.46
N THR A 176 5.86 -12.62 -13.22
CA THR A 176 5.81 -13.52 -12.08
C THR A 176 4.58 -14.45 -12.16
N VAL A 177 3.40 -13.90 -12.43
CA VAL A 177 2.18 -14.71 -12.60
C VAL A 177 2.27 -15.59 -13.85
N GLY A 178 2.83 -15.09 -14.94
CA GLY A 178 3.00 -15.85 -16.20
C GLY A 178 3.83 -17.11 -16.02
N ARG A 179 4.85 -17.12 -15.14
CA ARG A 179 5.67 -18.32 -14.86
C ARG A 179 4.89 -19.47 -14.26
N VAL A 180 3.84 -19.16 -13.49
CA VAL A 180 3.01 -20.16 -12.83
C VAL A 180 1.70 -20.42 -13.55
N ALA A 181 1.41 -19.67 -14.60
CA ALA A 181 0.16 -19.76 -15.36
C ALA A 181 -0.10 -21.16 -15.95
N ALA A 182 0.96 -21.91 -16.32
CA ALA A 182 0.86 -23.29 -16.79
C ALA A 182 0.48 -24.30 -15.68
N THR A 183 0.54 -23.90 -14.41
CA THR A 183 0.12 -24.74 -13.28
C THR A 183 -1.39 -24.65 -13.13
N ALA A 184 -2.07 -25.78 -13.35
CA ALA A 184 -3.53 -25.84 -13.18
C ALA A 184 -3.94 -25.31 -11.78
N PRO A 185 -5.00 -24.54 -11.64
CA PRO A 185 -5.42 -23.99 -10.36
C PRO A 185 -5.50 -25.01 -9.23
N ALA A 186 -6.05 -26.20 -9.49
CA ALA A 186 -6.15 -27.29 -8.52
C ALA A 186 -4.78 -27.88 -8.09
N SER A 187 -3.71 -27.65 -8.86
CA SER A 187 -2.36 -28.13 -8.56
C SER A 187 -1.47 -27.06 -7.94
N ARG A 188 -1.97 -25.85 -7.72
CA ARG A 188 -1.24 -24.80 -7.03
C ARG A 188 -1.11 -25.11 -5.55
N PRO A 189 0.00 -24.72 -4.90
CA PRO A 189 0.16 -24.90 -3.45
C PRO A 189 -1.01 -24.31 -2.66
N ARG A 190 -1.43 -25.00 -1.62
CA ARG A 190 -2.48 -24.57 -0.70
C ARG A 190 -1.85 -23.76 0.43
N VAL A 191 -2.13 -22.48 0.50
CA VAL A 191 -1.48 -21.52 1.41
C VAL A 191 -2.46 -21.05 2.48
N TYR A 192 -2.02 -21.12 3.73
CA TYR A 192 -2.66 -20.46 4.86
C TYR A 192 -1.91 -19.17 5.19
N TYR A 193 -2.62 -18.05 5.24
CA TYR A 193 -2.07 -16.77 5.66
C TYR A 193 -2.33 -16.56 7.15
N ALA A 194 -1.30 -16.71 7.98
CA ALA A 194 -1.38 -16.61 9.42
C ALA A 194 -1.03 -15.20 9.91
N ARG A 195 -1.89 -14.61 10.73
CA ARG A 195 -1.68 -13.30 11.38
C ARG A 195 -1.91 -13.37 12.88
N GLY A 196 -1.27 -12.44 13.59
CA GLY A 196 -1.30 -12.36 15.05
C GLY A 196 -0.42 -13.42 15.73
N PRO A 197 -0.12 -13.23 17.01
CA PRO A 197 0.87 -14.04 17.71
C PRO A 197 0.49 -15.51 17.87
N ARG A 198 -0.79 -15.85 17.67
CA ARG A 198 -1.26 -17.24 17.65
C ARG A 198 -1.50 -17.78 16.23
N GLY A 199 -1.30 -16.96 15.19
CA GLY A 199 -1.53 -17.35 13.81
C GLY A 199 -2.99 -17.62 13.42
N LEU A 200 -3.97 -17.25 14.25
CA LEU A 200 -5.38 -17.60 14.09
C LEU A 200 -6.26 -16.46 13.53
N VAL A 201 -5.62 -15.44 12.92
CA VAL A 201 -6.30 -14.45 12.09
C VAL A 201 -5.84 -14.66 10.65
N THR A 202 -6.77 -14.66 9.69
CA THR A 202 -6.45 -14.88 8.27
C THR A 202 -7.20 -13.93 7.36
N GLY A 203 -6.71 -13.76 6.13
CA GLY A 203 -7.43 -13.07 5.06
C GLY A 203 -8.36 -14.03 4.33
N LEU A 204 -9.62 -13.67 4.23
CA LEU A 204 -10.61 -14.39 3.44
C LEU A 204 -10.41 -14.14 1.94
N GLY A 205 -10.91 -15.01 1.10
CA GLY A 205 -10.84 -14.88 -0.35
C GLY A 205 -11.37 -13.52 -0.84
N GLY A 206 -10.66 -12.91 -1.78
CA GLY A 206 -10.96 -11.56 -2.28
C GLY A 206 -10.60 -10.42 -1.33
N SER A 207 -9.92 -10.70 -0.21
CA SER A 207 -9.38 -9.65 0.66
C SER A 207 -8.12 -9.04 0.06
N ILE A 208 -7.99 -7.72 0.13
CA ILE A 208 -6.77 -6.99 -0.26
C ILE A 208 -5.50 -7.53 0.44
N ASN A 209 -5.65 -8.18 1.59
CA ASN A 209 -4.55 -8.73 2.38
C ASN A 209 -3.96 -10.04 1.81
N VAL A 210 -4.65 -10.70 0.88
CA VAL A 210 -4.24 -12.01 0.31
C VAL A 210 -4.12 -12.02 -1.21
N GLU A 211 -4.34 -10.91 -1.89
CA GLU A 211 -4.31 -10.81 -3.36
C GLU A 211 -3.00 -11.35 -3.97
N THR A 212 -1.85 -11.11 -3.33
CA THR A 212 -0.56 -11.65 -3.80
C THR A 212 -0.46 -13.17 -3.64
N ILE A 213 -1.09 -13.72 -2.60
CA ILE A 213 -1.17 -15.17 -2.38
C ILE A 213 -2.10 -15.78 -3.44
N GLU A 214 -3.28 -15.21 -3.66
CA GLU A 214 -4.28 -15.69 -4.63
C GLU A 214 -3.80 -15.59 -6.07
N ALA A 215 -2.91 -14.63 -6.38
CA ALA A 215 -2.28 -14.53 -7.70
C ALA A 215 -1.41 -15.77 -8.03
N LEU A 216 -0.85 -16.45 -7.02
CA LEU A 216 0.11 -17.55 -7.20
C LEU A 216 -0.37 -18.89 -6.67
N ALA A 217 -1.30 -18.93 -5.71
CA ALA A 217 -1.63 -20.10 -4.90
C ALA A 217 -3.13 -20.21 -4.63
N GLN A 218 -3.53 -21.30 -3.99
CA GLN A 218 -4.86 -21.43 -3.42
C GLN A 218 -4.84 -20.91 -1.98
N ASN A 219 -5.58 -19.85 -1.68
CA ASN A 219 -5.87 -19.44 -0.32
C ASN A 219 -6.82 -20.45 0.32
N VAL A 220 -6.39 -21.14 1.38
CA VAL A 220 -7.24 -22.17 2.03
C VAL A 220 -8.46 -21.57 2.74
N ALA A 221 -8.46 -20.28 3.07
CA ALA A 221 -9.58 -19.51 3.59
C ALA A 221 -10.41 -18.86 2.45
N GLY A 222 -10.45 -19.50 1.27
CA GLY A 222 -10.83 -18.94 -0.02
C GLY A 222 -12.31 -18.69 -0.26
N GLU A 223 -13.17 -18.68 0.76
CA GLU A 223 -14.55 -18.20 0.58
C GLU A 223 -14.53 -16.68 0.31
N ASN A 224 -15.15 -16.27 -0.80
CA ASN A 224 -15.19 -14.87 -1.24
C ASN A 224 -16.10 -14.01 -0.33
N GLN A 225 -15.58 -13.64 0.83
CA GLN A 225 -16.26 -12.74 1.76
C GLN A 225 -15.48 -11.44 1.99
N GLY A 226 -14.21 -11.40 1.53
CA GLY A 226 -13.29 -10.29 1.79
C GLY A 226 -12.93 -10.11 3.27
N GLY A 227 -12.01 -9.20 3.57
CA GLY A 227 -11.64 -8.85 4.94
C GLY A 227 -10.78 -9.88 5.66
N LEU A 228 -10.75 -9.74 6.99
CA LEU A 228 -9.99 -10.59 7.91
C LEU A 228 -10.95 -11.31 8.86
N ALA A 229 -10.68 -12.59 9.16
CA ALA A 229 -11.45 -13.38 10.08
C ALA A 229 -10.58 -14.07 11.14
N ASN A 230 -11.16 -14.29 12.31
CA ASN A 230 -10.60 -15.22 13.29
C ASN A 230 -11.05 -16.64 12.92
N VAL A 231 -10.13 -17.58 13.01
CA VAL A 231 -10.37 -19.00 12.76
C VAL A 231 -9.91 -19.83 13.96
N SER A 232 -10.43 -21.04 14.08
CA SER A 232 -9.95 -21.98 15.10
C SER A 232 -8.79 -22.82 14.57
N ILE A 233 -8.03 -23.43 15.47
CA ILE A 233 -6.96 -24.36 15.08
C ILE A 233 -7.53 -25.60 14.39
N GLU A 234 -8.72 -26.08 14.80
CA GLU A 234 -9.41 -27.19 14.16
C GLU A 234 -9.74 -26.88 12.70
N GLN A 235 -10.13 -25.63 12.40
CA GLN A 235 -10.36 -25.20 11.03
C GLN A 235 -9.06 -25.21 10.20
N VAL A 236 -7.94 -24.80 10.77
CA VAL A 236 -6.62 -24.86 10.11
C VAL A 236 -6.20 -26.33 9.89
N LEU A 237 -6.42 -27.20 10.87
CA LEU A 237 -6.18 -28.63 10.75
C LEU A 237 -7.02 -29.28 9.65
N LEU A 238 -8.28 -28.89 9.51
CA LEU A 238 -9.16 -29.34 8.43
C LEU A 238 -8.66 -28.86 7.07
N TRP A 239 -8.25 -27.62 6.96
CA TRP A 239 -7.64 -27.10 5.73
C TRP A 239 -6.30 -27.74 5.41
N ASN A 240 -5.51 -28.11 6.40
CA ASN A 240 -4.21 -28.77 6.29
C ASN A 240 -3.34 -28.20 5.15
N PRO A 241 -2.90 -26.94 5.24
CA PRO A 241 -2.18 -26.23 4.18
C PRO A 241 -0.81 -26.84 3.87
N ASP A 242 -0.35 -26.66 2.62
CA ASP A 242 1.00 -27.05 2.19
C ASP A 242 2.06 -26.04 2.65
N VAL A 243 1.67 -24.78 2.78
CA VAL A 243 2.56 -23.66 3.17
C VAL A 243 1.81 -22.73 4.10
N ILE A 244 2.51 -22.23 5.11
CA ILE A 244 2.05 -21.12 5.94
C ILE A 244 2.92 -19.90 5.64
N ILE A 245 2.27 -18.78 5.30
CA ILE A 245 2.89 -17.46 5.21
C ILE A 245 2.41 -16.65 6.41
N THR A 246 3.35 -16.09 7.18
CA THR A 246 2.99 -15.23 8.32
C THR A 246 3.69 -13.89 8.26
N ILE A 247 3.09 -12.86 8.86
CA ILE A 247 3.70 -11.55 9.11
C ILE A 247 4.06 -11.35 10.58
N ASP A 248 3.78 -12.36 11.41
CA ASP A 248 3.96 -12.30 12.87
C ASP A 248 5.19 -13.08 13.29
N GLN A 249 6.14 -12.38 13.91
CA GLN A 249 7.43 -12.94 14.29
C GLN A 249 7.30 -13.92 15.45
N ASP A 250 6.41 -13.62 16.42
CA ASP A 250 6.21 -14.49 17.59
C ASP A 250 5.59 -15.81 17.16
N PHE A 251 4.61 -15.76 16.25
CA PHE A 251 4.03 -16.96 15.66
C PHE A 251 5.07 -17.76 14.88
N ALA A 252 5.87 -17.12 14.03
CA ALA A 252 6.90 -17.79 13.24
C ALA A 252 7.95 -18.49 14.14
N ALA A 253 8.29 -17.89 15.27
CA ALA A 253 9.25 -18.42 16.23
C ALA A 253 8.69 -19.60 17.05
N SER A 254 7.40 -19.56 17.41
CA SER A 254 6.79 -20.53 18.33
C SER A 254 6.09 -21.71 17.67
N VAL A 255 5.55 -21.53 16.45
CA VAL A 255 4.63 -22.49 15.80
C VAL A 255 5.19 -23.90 15.64
N ARG A 256 6.51 -24.05 15.43
CA ARG A 256 7.15 -25.37 15.27
C ARG A 256 7.20 -26.17 16.57
N GLY A 257 7.17 -25.50 17.72
CA GLY A 257 7.14 -26.13 19.05
C GLY A 257 5.74 -26.22 19.65
N ASP A 258 4.72 -25.69 18.98
CA ASP A 258 3.35 -25.68 19.48
C ASP A 258 2.64 -27.01 19.16
N PRO A 259 2.23 -27.80 20.20
CA PRO A 259 1.54 -29.08 20.00
C PRO A 259 0.24 -28.94 19.20
N GLY A 260 -0.47 -27.81 19.30
CA GLY A 260 -1.70 -27.56 18.57
C GLY A 260 -1.49 -27.47 17.06
N TRP A 261 -0.28 -27.11 16.62
CA TRP A 261 0.07 -26.95 15.20
C TRP A 261 0.88 -28.15 14.65
N ALA A 262 1.35 -29.05 15.52
CA ALA A 262 2.28 -30.13 15.16
C ALA A 262 1.78 -31.08 14.06
N SER A 263 0.46 -31.26 13.92
CA SER A 263 -0.15 -32.13 12.89
C SER A 263 -0.45 -31.39 11.58
N VAL A 264 -0.28 -30.06 11.50
CA VAL A 264 -0.46 -29.30 10.26
C VAL A 264 0.68 -29.63 9.29
N LYS A 265 0.35 -30.01 8.04
CA LYS A 265 1.33 -30.44 7.03
C LYS A 265 2.46 -29.41 6.85
N ALA A 266 2.14 -28.12 6.71
CA ALA A 266 3.13 -27.06 6.55
C ALA A 266 4.12 -26.96 7.71
N VAL A 267 3.68 -27.25 8.94
CA VAL A 267 4.53 -27.22 10.13
C VAL A 267 5.46 -28.42 10.15
N ARG A 268 4.93 -29.63 9.92
CA ARG A 268 5.72 -30.87 9.83
C ARG A 268 6.80 -30.79 8.74
N ASP A 269 6.43 -30.24 7.58
CA ASP A 269 7.31 -30.15 6.42
C ASP A 269 8.28 -28.93 6.53
N GLY A 270 8.22 -28.15 7.62
CA GLY A 270 9.06 -26.98 7.83
C GLY A 270 8.73 -25.79 6.90
N ARG A 271 7.57 -25.78 6.26
CA ARG A 271 7.13 -24.79 5.27
C ARG A 271 6.31 -23.65 5.90
N VAL A 272 6.84 -23.11 6.99
CA VAL A 272 6.33 -21.88 7.62
C VAL A 272 7.32 -20.76 7.33
N HIS A 273 6.85 -19.71 6.67
CA HIS A 273 7.68 -18.61 6.19
C HIS A 273 7.20 -17.28 6.77
N LEU A 274 8.11 -16.56 7.43
CA LEU A 274 7.91 -15.19 7.88
C LEU A 274 8.13 -14.25 6.70
N SER A 275 7.12 -13.44 6.38
CA SER A 275 7.22 -12.43 5.33
C SER A 275 8.19 -11.32 5.74
N PRO A 276 9.08 -10.87 4.85
CA PRO A 276 9.84 -9.65 5.05
C PRO A 276 8.91 -8.46 5.33
N LYS A 277 9.35 -7.53 6.21
CA LYS A 277 8.52 -6.41 6.64
C LYS A 277 9.22 -5.05 6.73
N MET A 278 10.52 -4.99 6.43
CA MET A 278 11.29 -3.74 6.51
C MET A 278 11.44 -3.05 5.16
N PRO A 279 11.19 -1.75 5.05
CA PRO A 279 10.54 -0.87 6.04
C PRO A 279 9.03 -1.10 6.11
N PHE A 280 8.43 -1.78 5.12
CA PHE A 280 7.01 -2.09 5.02
C PHE A 280 6.79 -3.55 4.63
N GLY A 281 5.71 -4.15 5.14
CA GLY A 281 5.41 -5.57 4.92
C GLY A 281 5.25 -5.93 3.45
N TRP A 282 5.90 -7.02 3.00
CA TRP A 282 5.93 -7.42 1.59
C TRP A 282 4.66 -8.10 1.12
N VAL A 283 3.96 -8.82 1.98
CA VAL A 283 2.69 -9.47 1.63
C VAL A 283 1.52 -8.60 2.04
N ASP A 284 1.61 -8.03 3.25
CA ASP A 284 0.56 -7.26 3.89
C ASP A 284 1.17 -6.35 4.98
N PHE A 285 0.34 -5.52 5.60
CA PHE A 285 0.65 -4.68 6.77
C PHE A 285 1.70 -3.57 6.52
N PRO A 286 1.27 -2.51 5.81
CA PRO A 286 0.00 -2.38 5.11
C PRO A 286 0.07 -2.93 3.68
N PRO A 287 -1.06 -3.38 3.10
CA PRO A 287 -1.12 -3.76 1.69
C PRO A 287 -0.89 -2.52 0.83
N SER A 288 0.25 -2.43 0.18
CA SER A 288 0.63 -1.33 -0.70
C SER A 288 1.55 -1.84 -1.82
N VAL A 289 2.27 -0.96 -2.48
CA VAL A 289 3.19 -1.25 -3.61
C VAL A 289 4.32 -2.24 -3.25
N ASN A 290 4.71 -2.33 -1.99
CA ASN A 290 5.66 -3.32 -1.47
C ASN A 290 5.23 -4.78 -1.77
N ARG A 291 3.96 -5.02 -2.07
CA ARG A 291 3.47 -6.32 -2.55
C ARG A 291 4.08 -6.76 -3.89
N LEU A 292 4.68 -5.84 -4.67
CA LEU A 292 5.40 -6.19 -5.91
C LEU A 292 6.64 -7.05 -5.62
N ILE A 293 7.47 -6.62 -4.67
CA ILE A 293 8.62 -7.46 -4.26
C ILE A 293 8.12 -8.68 -3.48
N GLY A 294 7.04 -8.55 -2.72
CA GLY A 294 6.38 -9.65 -2.03
C GLY A 294 5.90 -10.76 -2.98
N LEU A 295 5.36 -10.40 -4.15
CA LEU A 295 4.95 -11.36 -5.18
C LEU A 295 6.14 -12.18 -5.70
N ARG A 296 7.29 -11.52 -5.96
CA ARG A 296 8.53 -12.20 -6.40
C ARG A 296 9.05 -13.14 -5.31
N TRP A 297 9.06 -12.70 -4.05
CA TRP A 297 9.45 -13.50 -2.90
C TRP A 297 8.54 -14.73 -2.71
N LEU A 298 7.21 -14.54 -2.77
CA LEU A 298 6.24 -15.63 -2.71
C LEU A 298 6.44 -16.64 -3.84
N ALA A 299 6.63 -16.17 -5.07
CA ALA A 299 6.88 -17.05 -6.21
C ALA A 299 8.12 -17.92 -6.00
N LYS A 300 9.21 -17.35 -5.44
CA LYS A 300 10.42 -18.09 -5.11
C LYS A 300 10.20 -19.19 -4.09
N ILE A 301 9.37 -18.92 -3.06
CA ILE A 301 9.02 -19.89 -2.00
C ILE A 301 8.09 -20.99 -2.53
N LEU A 302 7.08 -20.60 -3.31
CA LEU A 302 6.04 -21.51 -3.76
C LEU A 302 6.48 -22.38 -4.95
N TYR A 303 7.38 -21.85 -5.79
CA TYR A 303 7.82 -22.49 -7.03
C TYR A 303 9.34 -22.38 -7.23
N PRO A 304 10.16 -22.94 -6.31
CA PRO A 304 11.62 -22.77 -6.35
C PRO A 304 12.24 -23.29 -7.67
N ASP A 305 11.64 -24.33 -8.27
CA ASP A 305 12.13 -24.91 -9.52
C ASP A 305 11.78 -24.09 -10.78
N LYS A 306 10.78 -23.18 -10.67
CA LYS A 306 10.33 -22.31 -11.77
C LYS A 306 10.87 -20.89 -11.68
N VAL A 307 11.38 -20.49 -10.52
CA VAL A 307 11.84 -19.14 -10.23
C VAL A 307 13.32 -19.19 -9.87
N SER A 308 14.17 -18.93 -10.85
CA SER A 308 15.65 -18.99 -10.71
C SER A 308 16.25 -17.65 -10.30
N GLU A 309 15.52 -16.55 -10.40
CA GLU A 309 16.02 -15.20 -10.17
C GLU A 309 16.51 -15.01 -8.73
N ASP A 310 17.58 -14.22 -8.62
CA ASP A 310 18.16 -13.85 -7.33
C ASP A 310 17.26 -12.81 -6.62
N ILE A 311 16.59 -13.25 -5.57
CA ILE A 311 15.74 -12.39 -4.76
C ILE A 311 16.53 -11.25 -4.09
N ARG A 312 17.84 -11.42 -3.83
CA ARG A 312 18.68 -10.37 -3.26
C ARG A 312 18.88 -9.24 -4.27
N ALA A 313 19.17 -9.59 -5.53
CA ALA A 313 19.30 -8.61 -6.60
C ALA A 313 17.98 -7.88 -6.85
N GLN A 314 16.86 -8.60 -6.86
CA GLN A 314 15.52 -8.03 -7.00
C GLN A 314 15.15 -7.10 -5.82
N THR A 315 15.55 -7.45 -4.60
CA THR A 315 15.37 -6.60 -3.42
C THR A 315 16.16 -5.31 -3.56
N ARG A 316 17.42 -5.38 -3.96
CA ARG A 316 18.27 -4.19 -4.15
C ARG A 316 17.69 -3.26 -5.20
N GLU A 317 17.25 -3.81 -6.35
CA GLU A 317 16.61 -3.05 -7.42
C GLU A 317 15.33 -2.35 -6.94
N PHE A 318 14.44 -3.11 -6.28
CA PHE A 318 13.18 -2.58 -5.78
C PHE A 318 13.40 -1.43 -4.77
N TYR A 319 14.31 -1.61 -3.80
CA TYR A 319 14.57 -0.59 -2.80
C TYR A 319 15.20 0.67 -3.41
N ALA A 320 16.12 0.50 -4.36
CA ALA A 320 16.70 1.64 -5.07
C ALA A 320 15.64 2.43 -5.84
N MET A 321 14.72 1.75 -6.51
CA MET A 321 13.68 2.37 -7.34
C MET A 321 12.54 2.96 -6.51
N PHE A 322 12.04 2.23 -5.51
CA PHE A 322 10.82 2.59 -4.77
C PHE A 322 11.12 3.31 -3.45
N TYR A 323 12.19 2.94 -2.76
CA TYR A 323 12.52 3.58 -1.48
C TYR A 323 13.67 4.59 -1.60
N HIS A 324 14.19 4.80 -2.83
CA HIS A 324 15.27 5.76 -3.13
C HIS A 324 16.56 5.50 -2.34
N ARG A 325 16.74 4.26 -1.88
CA ARG A 325 17.88 3.82 -1.08
C ARG A 325 18.36 2.46 -1.56
N THR A 326 19.68 2.34 -1.76
CA THR A 326 20.29 1.04 -2.06
C THR A 326 20.73 0.39 -0.74
N PRO A 327 20.09 -0.72 -0.32
CA PRO A 327 20.47 -1.41 0.90
C PRO A 327 21.81 -2.13 0.76
N SER A 328 22.58 -2.20 1.83
CA SER A 328 23.77 -3.05 1.93
C SER A 328 23.41 -4.54 1.92
N ASP A 329 24.39 -5.42 1.69
CA ASP A 329 24.16 -6.87 1.75
C ASP A 329 23.64 -7.33 3.12
N ALA A 330 24.18 -6.79 4.21
CA ALA A 330 23.71 -7.09 5.55
C ALA A 330 22.26 -6.62 5.78
N GLN A 331 21.87 -5.47 5.24
CA GLN A 331 20.49 -5.01 5.30
C GLN A 331 19.54 -5.91 4.50
N ILE A 332 19.97 -6.38 3.32
CA ILE A 332 19.19 -7.34 2.51
C ILE A 332 19.03 -8.66 3.28
N ASP A 333 20.09 -9.16 3.91
CA ASP A 333 20.02 -10.40 4.73
C ASP A 333 19.05 -10.26 5.89
N ASN A 334 19.06 -9.13 6.59
CA ASN A 334 18.12 -8.86 7.68
C ASN A 334 16.68 -8.82 7.18
N VAL A 335 16.42 -8.12 6.06
CA VAL A 335 15.08 -8.05 5.44
C VAL A 335 14.58 -9.44 5.06
N LEU A 336 15.40 -10.23 4.35
CA LEU A 336 15.01 -11.58 3.88
C LEU A 336 14.84 -12.58 5.04
N ALA A 337 15.54 -12.37 6.14
CA ALA A 337 15.37 -13.16 7.37
C ALA A 337 14.13 -12.75 8.19
N GLY A 338 13.40 -11.71 7.79
CA GLY A 338 12.26 -11.17 8.55
C GLY A 338 12.66 -10.49 9.86
N ARG A 339 13.93 -10.07 9.98
CA ARG A 339 14.45 -9.41 11.19
C ARG A 339 14.14 -7.91 11.13
N ASP A 340 13.82 -7.37 12.31
CA ASP A 340 13.61 -5.92 12.52
C ASP A 340 14.92 -5.18 12.66
#